data_1bfab4343d6f27fb84987dc2fa7d377a
#
_entry.id   1bfab4343d6f27fb84987dc2fa7d377a
#
_cell.length_a   1.000
_cell.length_b   1.000
_cell.length_c   1.000
_cell.angle_alpha   90.00
_cell.angle_beta   90.00
_cell.angle_gamma   90.00
#
_symmetry.space_group_name_H-M   'P 1'
#
loop_
_entity.id
_entity.type
_entity.pdbx_description
1 polymer ?
#
loop_
_entity_poly.entity_id
_entity_poly.type
_entity_poly.pdbx_seq_one_letter_code
_entity_poly.pdbx_strand_id
1 'polypeptide(L)'
;MENKTFLSGTVLAILLASCSPKEKQREIFSAPETDSASIQKPLDSVAGNSLIDGHNSQNSLDWNGTYEAVVPCADCPGIKTSLTLNKDNTFHITEEYIDRKSKNEDKGTLEWDKTGSIVTLKGKSANYKYKVGENHLTQLDLNGKEITGPNKDLYVFKKK
;
A
#
# COMPACT_ATOMS: atom_id res chain seq x y z
N MET A 1 0.53 52.24 16.40
CA MET A 1 1.27 51.93 17.63
C MET A 1 1.86 50.56 17.38
N GLU A 2 2.92 50.40 16.64
CA GLU A 2 4.34 50.38 17.05
C GLU A 2 4.59 49.49 18.27
N ASN A 3 5.35 48.43 18.06
CA ASN A 3 6.67 48.14 18.59
C ASN A 3 7.06 46.73 18.13
N LYS A 4 8.04 46.57 17.26
CA LYS A 4 9.53 46.57 17.43
C LYS A 4 10.05 45.30 18.12
N THR A 5 10.71 44.49 17.27
CA THR A 5 12.11 43.98 17.34
C THR A 5 12.60 43.27 18.59
N PHE A 6 13.25 42.11 18.34
CA PHE A 6 14.63 41.69 18.69
C PHE A 6 14.87 40.30 18.14
N LEU A 7 15.67 40.08 17.16
CA LEU A 7 17.11 39.85 17.01
C LEU A 7 17.78 39.03 18.12
N SER A 8 18.23 37.82 17.79
CA SER A 8 19.51 37.17 18.15
C SER A 8 19.40 35.70 17.72
N GLY A 9 20.05 35.08 16.74
CA GLY A 9 21.47 35.15 16.52
C GLY A 9 22.17 34.04 17.34
N THR A 10 22.19 32.76 16.91
CA THR A 10 23.25 31.84 17.32
C THR A 10 23.46 30.79 16.22
N VAL A 11 24.52 30.99 15.50
CA VAL A 11 25.18 30.04 14.61
C VAL A 11 25.88 29.02 15.48
N LEU A 12 25.55 27.72 15.35
CA LEU A 12 26.37 26.65 15.89
C LEU A 12 26.79 25.72 14.76
N ALA A 13 27.99 25.94 14.28
CA ALA A 13 28.72 25.06 13.41
C ALA A 13 29.25 23.88 14.23
N ILE A 14 28.91 22.65 13.86
CA ILE A 14 29.56 21.45 14.37
C ILE A 14 30.14 20.66 13.20
N LEU A 15 31.42 20.43 13.36
CA LEU A 15 32.41 19.89 12.46
C LEU A 15 32.20 18.38 12.19
N LEU A 16 32.60 18.01 11.02
CA LEU A 16 32.79 16.71 10.42
C LEU A 16 33.64 15.76 11.27
N ALA A 17 33.23 14.54 11.40
CA ALA A 17 34.11 13.42 11.68
C ALA A 17 33.89 12.34 10.64
N SER A 18 34.84 12.28 9.74
CA SER A 18 35.13 11.23 8.77
C SER A 18 35.56 9.95 9.48
N CYS A 19 34.96 8.80 9.16
CA CYS A 19 35.57 7.49 9.40
C CYS A 19 35.56 6.70 8.11
N SER A 20 36.78 6.48 7.59
CA SER A 20 37.13 5.65 6.44
C SER A 20 36.97 4.15 6.70
N PRO A 21 36.82 3.35 5.65
CA PRO A 21 36.62 1.91 5.74
C PRO A 21 37.92 1.17 5.88
N LYS A 22 37.91 0.07 6.62
CA LYS A 22 39.05 -0.85 6.76
C LYS A 22 38.78 -2.07 5.88
N GLU A 23 39.53 -2.11 4.82
CA GLU A 23 39.82 -3.27 3.98
C GLU A 23 40.44 -4.39 4.85
N LYS A 24 40.01 -5.63 4.69
CA LYS A 24 40.78 -6.79 5.14
C LYS A 24 40.80 -7.87 4.07
N GLN A 25 42.01 -8.10 3.66
CA GLN A 25 42.54 -9.00 2.66
C GLN A 25 42.12 -10.47 2.78
N ARG A 26 42.05 -11.03 1.61
CA ARG A 26 42.25 -12.39 1.09
C ARG A 26 42.95 -13.38 2.00
N GLU A 27 42.40 -14.58 2.04
CA GLU A 27 43.21 -15.80 2.06
C GLU A 27 42.70 -16.78 1.01
N ILE A 28 43.66 -17.19 0.19
CA ILE A 28 43.57 -18.16 -0.88
C ILE A 28 43.79 -19.54 -0.26
N PHE A 29 42.88 -20.48 -0.48
CA PHE A 29 43.19 -21.89 -0.23
C PHE A 29 42.91 -22.69 -1.49
N SER A 30 43.99 -23.34 -1.96
CA SER A 30 44.09 -24.11 -3.19
C SER A 30 43.38 -25.46 -3.11
N ALA A 31 42.98 -25.93 -4.27
CA ALA A 31 42.28 -27.16 -4.63
C ALA A 31 42.99 -28.47 -4.25
N PRO A 32 42.32 -29.66 -4.40
CA PRO A 32 42.54 -30.38 -5.64
C PRO A 32 41.26 -30.94 -6.31
N GLU A 33 41.45 -31.15 -7.60
CA GLU A 33 40.53 -31.65 -8.60
C GLU A 33 40.03 -33.08 -8.36
N THR A 34 38.82 -33.39 -8.78
CA THR A 34 38.49 -34.66 -9.44
C THR A 34 37.29 -34.48 -10.38
N ASP A 35 37.48 -34.92 -11.56
CA ASP A 35 36.66 -34.99 -12.74
C ASP A 35 35.25 -35.54 -12.56
N SER A 36 34.28 -34.94 -13.18
CA SER A 36 33.32 -35.64 -14.05
C SER A 36 32.46 -34.63 -14.82
N ALA A 37 32.56 -34.72 -16.11
CA ALA A 37 31.86 -33.94 -17.09
C ALA A 37 30.37 -34.14 -17.09
N SER A 38 29.59 -33.02 -17.08
CA SER A 38 28.36 -32.93 -17.85
C SER A 38 28.17 -31.49 -18.34
N ILE A 39 28.22 -31.38 -19.65
CA ILE A 39 28.01 -30.18 -20.44
C ILE A 39 26.55 -29.71 -20.23
N GLN A 40 26.36 -28.59 -19.59
CA GLN A 40 25.14 -27.79 -19.74
C GLN A 40 25.52 -26.37 -20.18
N LYS A 41 25.15 -26.11 -21.41
CA LYS A 41 25.20 -24.87 -22.16
C LYS A 41 24.68 -23.69 -21.33
N PRO A 42 25.37 -22.54 -21.30
CA PRO A 42 24.80 -21.33 -20.74
C PRO A 42 23.62 -20.88 -21.60
N LEU A 43 22.45 -20.88 -21.04
CA LEU A 43 21.29 -20.26 -21.66
C LEU A 43 21.42 -18.76 -21.46
N ASP A 44 21.58 -18.05 -22.57
CA ASP A 44 21.59 -16.60 -22.65
C ASP A 44 20.54 -15.98 -21.74
N SER A 45 21.01 -15.07 -20.88
CA SER A 45 20.16 -14.15 -20.17
C SER A 45 19.51 -13.19 -21.16
N VAL A 46 18.43 -13.60 -21.75
CA VAL A 46 17.50 -12.68 -22.37
C VAL A 46 16.95 -11.83 -21.22
N ALA A 47 17.28 -10.55 -21.22
CA ALA A 47 16.58 -9.54 -20.45
C ALA A 47 15.12 -9.51 -20.92
N GLY A 48 14.36 -10.53 -20.53
CA GLY A 48 12.94 -10.66 -20.73
C GLY A 48 12.28 -9.71 -19.76
N ASN A 49 11.59 -8.76 -20.33
CA ASN A 49 10.46 -8.03 -19.75
C ASN A 49 9.74 -8.99 -18.78
N SER A 50 9.95 -8.83 -17.48
CA SER A 50 9.21 -9.57 -16.45
C SER A 50 7.76 -9.15 -16.58
N LEU A 51 7.03 -9.88 -17.39
CA LEU A 51 5.60 -9.99 -17.23
C LEU A 51 5.43 -10.45 -15.80
N ILE A 52 4.85 -9.61 -14.98
CA ILE A 52 4.44 -9.94 -13.61
C ILE A 52 3.24 -10.88 -13.78
N ASP A 53 3.53 -12.13 -14.16
CA ASP A 53 2.59 -13.24 -14.19
C ASP A 53 2.59 -13.93 -12.81
N GLY A 54 2.80 -13.09 -11.78
CA GLY A 54 2.69 -13.49 -10.40
C GLY A 54 1.21 -13.50 -9.97
N HIS A 55 0.83 -14.52 -9.24
CA HIS A 55 -0.45 -14.56 -8.54
C HIS A 55 -0.59 -13.29 -7.69
N ASN A 56 -1.61 -12.49 -7.97
CA ASN A 56 -1.93 -11.27 -7.22
C ASN A 56 -3.42 -11.25 -6.88
N SER A 57 -3.86 -10.27 -6.09
CA SER A 57 -5.25 -10.22 -5.65
C SER A 57 -6.25 -10.11 -6.81
N GLN A 58 -5.88 -9.41 -7.88
CA GLN A 58 -6.75 -9.19 -9.04
C GLN A 58 -7.05 -10.47 -9.82
N ASN A 59 -6.05 -11.35 -9.97
CA ASN A 59 -6.17 -12.54 -10.82
C ASN A 59 -6.39 -13.85 -10.03
N SER A 60 -6.12 -13.85 -8.71
CA SER A 60 -6.14 -15.07 -7.90
C SER A 60 -7.24 -15.08 -6.85
N LEU A 61 -7.83 -13.95 -6.50
CA LEU A 61 -8.87 -13.87 -5.48
C LEU A 61 -10.25 -13.62 -6.08
N ASP A 62 -11.29 -14.10 -5.38
CA ASP A 62 -12.67 -13.71 -5.65
C ASP A 62 -12.96 -12.36 -4.99
N TRP A 63 -12.41 -11.30 -5.58
CA TRP A 63 -12.45 -9.96 -5.03
C TRP A 63 -13.75 -9.19 -5.28
N ASN A 64 -14.54 -9.57 -6.25
CA ASN A 64 -15.81 -8.92 -6.49
C ASN A 64 -16.85 -9.29 -5.42
N GLY A 65 -17.71 -8.37 -5.08
CA GLY A 65 -18.75 -8.59 -4.05
C GLY A 65 -18.95 -7.36 -3.17
N THR A 66 -19.76 -7.52 -2.15
CA THR A 66 -20.09 -6.47 -1.19
C THR A 66 -19.29 -6.65 0.10
N TYR A 67 -18.71 -5.57 0.58
CA TYR A 67 -17.89 -5.51 1.78
C TYR A 67 -18.45 -4.47 2.74
N GLU A 68 -18.44 -4.76 4.02
CA GLU A 68 -19.01 -3.90 5.04
C GLU A 68 -18.03 -3.66 6.19
N ALA A 69 -18.03 -2.41 6.70
CA ALA A 69 -17.33 -2.02 7.91
C ALA A 69 -18.08 -0.88 8.61
N VAL A 70 -17.73 -0.64 9.87
CA VAL A 70 -18.05 0.60 10.57
C VAL A 70 -16.74 1.34 10.78
N VAL A 71 -16.50 2.35 9.95
CA VAL A 71 -15.26 3.13 10.01
C VAL A 71 -15.37 4.26 11.02
N PRO A 72 -14.25 4.73 11.61
CA PRO A 72 -14.24 5.83 12.55
C PRO A 72 -14.84 7.12 12.00
N CYS A 73 -15.53 7.84 12.86
CA CYS A 73 -16.07 9.15 12.60
C CYS A 73 -15.54 10.14 13.63
N ALA A 74 -15.27 11.38 13.23
CA ALA A 74 -14.71 12.39 14.12
C ALA A 74 -15.71 12.88 15.18
N ASP A 75 -16.98 12.89 14.85
CA ASP A 75 -18.05 13.52 15.63
C ASP A 75 -19.35 12.69 15.67
N CYS A 76 -19.24 11.37 15.39
CA CYS A 76 -20.33 10.41 15.48
C CYS A 76 -19.79 9.03 15.91
N PRO A 77 -20.66 8.09 16.32
CA PRO A 77 -20.21 6.75 16.75
C PRO A 77 -19.48 5.95 15.68
N GLY A 78 -19.71 6.26 14.41
CA GLY A 78 -19.08 5.62 13.28
C GLY A 78 -19.83 5.86 11.98
N ILE A 79 -19.25 5.42 10.87
CA ILE A 79 -19.87 5.44 9.55
C ILE A 79 -20.03 4.00 9.10
N LYS A 80 -21.28 3.53 9.02
CA LYS A 80 -21.59 2.22 8.44
C LYS A 80 -21.40 2.32 6.94
N THR A 81 -20.36 1.66 6.45
CA THR A 81 -19.97 1.71 5.05
C THR A 81 -20.22 0.34 4.40
N SER A 82 -20.89 0.36 3.25
CA SER A 82 -21.11 -0.80 2.38
C SER A 82 -20.52 -0.48 1.00
N LEU A 83 -19.53 -1.26 0.58
CA LEU A 83 -18.81 -1.10 -0.69
C LEU A 83 -19.01 -2.34 -1.54
N THR A 84 -19.58 -2.18 -2.73
CA THR A 84 -19.69 -3.25 -3.72
C THR A 84 -18.67 -3.01 -4.83
N LEU A 85 -17.84 -4.01 -5.10
CA LEU A 85 -16.92 -4.06 -6.24
C LEU A 85 -17.46 -5.03 -7.30
N ASN A 86 -17.54 -4.59 -8.54
CA ASN A 86 -18.07 -5.36 -9.65
C ASN A 86 -16.96 -5.85 -10.59
N LYS A 87 -17.17 -6.98 -11.25
CA LYS A 87 -16.21 -7.57 -12.23
C LYS A 87 -15.90 -6.68 -13.42
N ASP A 88 -16.79 -5.76 -13.74
CA ASP A 88 -16.62 -4.76 -14.82
C ASP A 88 -15.79 -3.55 -14.39
N ASN A 89 -15.09 -3.64 -13.24
CA ASN A 89 -14.32 -2.54 -12.65
C ASN A 89 -15.16 -1.31 -12.30
N THR A 90 -16.42 -1.49 -11.97
CA THR A 90 -17.26 -0.45 -11.36
C THR A 90 -17.43 -0.69 -9.87
N PHE A 91 -17.80 0.34 -9.13
CA PHE A 91 -18.15 0.23 -7.72
C PHE A 91 -19.41 1.01 -7.38
N HIS A 92 -20.02 0.62 -6.25
CA HIS A 92 -21.05 1.38 -5.56
C HIS A 92 -20.72 1.40 -4.07
N ILE A 93 -20.72 2.58 -3.47
CA ILE A 93 -20.46 2.77 -2.03
C ILE A 93 -21.61 3.51 -1.39
N THR A 94 -21.99 3.08 -0.19
CA THR A 94 -22.96 3.73 0.67
C THR A 94 -22.33 3.97 2.03
N GLU A 95 -22.45 5.18 2.55
CA GLU A 95 -21.91 5.61 3.84
C GLU A 95 -23.05 6.21 4.67
N GLU A 96 -23.42 5.54 5.76
CA GLU A 96 -24.47 5.96 6.68
C GLU A 96 -23.84 6.38 8.01
N TYR A 97 -24.01 7.64 8.38
CA TYR A 97 -23.50 8.21 9.61
C TYR A 97 -24.40 7.80 10.79
N ILE A 98 -23.88 6.99 11.71
CA ILE A 98 -24.62 6.48 12.85
C ILE A 98 -25.09 7.64 13.73
N ASP A 99 -26.35 7.56 14.19
CA ASP A 99 -27.05 8.60 14.97
C ASP A 99 -27.23 9.92 14.24
N ARG A 100 -27.00 9.93 12.92
CA ARG A 100 -27.29 11.08 12.06
C ARG A 100 -28.20 10.66 10.91
N LYS A 101 -29.12 11.53 10.53
CA LYS A 101 -29.95 11.32 9.33
C LYS A 101 -29.19 11.71 8.06
N SER A 102 -27.92 11.22 7.94
CA SER A 102 -27.05 11.52 6.82
C SER A 102 -26.58 10.21 6.18
N LYS A 103 -26.79 10.10 4.88
CA LYS A 103 -26.40 8.99 4.05
C LYS A 103 -25.81 9.54 2.76
N ASN A 104 -24.61 9.08 2.42
CA ASN A 104 -23.97 9.38 1.15
C ASN A 104 -23.96 8.13 0.28
N GLU A 105 -24.13 8.32 -1.02
CA GLU A 105 -23.98 7.26 -2.01
C GLU A 105 -23.11 7.78 -3.16
N ASP A 106 -22.19 6.95 -3.60
CA ASP A 106 -21.37 7.24 -4.77
C ASP A 106 -21.14 5.98 -5.60
N LYS A 107 -20.84 6.19 -6.86
CA LYS A 107 -20.52 5.13 -7.82
C LYS A 107 -19.51 5.63 -8.84
N GLY A 108 -18.77 4.71 -9.41
CA GLY A 108 -17.77 5.06 -10.40
C GLY A 108 -17.01 3.83 -10.86
N THR A 109 -15.77 4.03 -11.29
CA THR A 109 -14.86 2.97 -11.70
C THR A 109 -13.80 2.72 -10.64
N LEU A 110 -13.22 1.54 -10.64
CA LEU A 110 -12.04 1.23 -9.83
C LEU A 110 -10.84 0.98 -10.75
N GLU A 111 -9.68 1.34 -10.27
CA GLU A 111 -8.40 1.14 -10.94
C GLU A 111 -7.48 0.30 -10.06
N TRP A 112 -6.90 -0.74 -10.64
CA TRP A 112 -5.88 -1.54 -9.99
C TRP A 112 -4.51 -0.87 -10.09
N ASP A 113 -3.71 -1.01 -9.05
CA ASP A 113 -2.30 -0.63 -9.10
C ASP A 113 -1.48 -1.63 -9.95
N LYS A 114 -0.23 -1.30 -10.21
CA LYS A 114 0.66 -2.15 -11.03
C LYS A 114 0.93 -3.53 -10.41
N THR A 115 0.73 -3.68 -9.12
CA THR A 115 0.93 -4.96 -8.42
C THR A 115 -0.32 -5.85 -8.47
N GLY A 116 -1.47 -5.31 -8.87
CA GLY A 116 -2.75 -6.01 -8.83
C GLY A 116 -3.22 -6.35 -7.41
N SER A 117 -2.80 -5.56 -6.42
CA SER A 117 -3.12 -5.80 -5.01
C SER A 117 -3.90 -4.65 -4.35
N ILE A 118 -3.90 -3.47 -4.96
CA ILE A 118 -4.58 -2.28 -4.46
C ILE A 118 -5.56 -1.78 -5.51
N VAL A 119 -6.80 -1.51 -5.09
CA VAL A 119 -7.80 -0.82 -5.89
C VAL A 119 -7.96 0.62 -5.43
N THR A 120 -8.08 1.54 -6.38
CA THR A 120 -8.41 2.95 -6.13
C THR A 120 -9.78 3.23 -6.71
N LEU A 121 -10.71 3.71 -5.88
CA LEU A 121 -12.02 4.14 -6.34
C LEU A 121 -11.92 5.49 -7.06
N LYS A 122 -12.63 5.63 -8.16
CA LYS A 122 -12.75 6.86 -8.96
C LYS A 122 -14.23 7.24 -9.05
N GLY A 123 -14.73 7.79 -7.98
CA GLY A 123 -16.09 8.31 -7.87
C GLY A 123 -16.14 9.83 -7.98
N LYS A 124 -17.31 10.38 -7.79
CA LYS A 124 -17.51 11.83 -7.71
C LYS A 124 -16.94 12.40 -6.40
N SER A 125 -17.12 11.69 -5.29
CA SER A 125 -16.64 12.03 -3.95
C SER A 125 -15.76 10.92 -3.35
N ALA A 126 -16.04 9.65 -3.65
CA ALA A 126 -15.30 8.50 -3.16
C ALA A 126 -14.01 8.29 -3.97
N ASN A 127 -12.87 8.64 -3.37
CA ASN A 127 -11.53 8.45 -3.91
C ASN A 127 -10.67 7.64 -2.93
N TYR A 128 -11.22 6.55 -2.40
CA TYR A 128 -10.57 5.71 -1.42
C TYR A 128 -9.68 4.66 -2.08
N LYS A 129 -8.70 4.20 -1.34
CA LYS A 129 -7.82 3.10 -1.73
C LYS A 129 -8.00 1.92 -0.79
N TYR A 130 -8.00 0.72 -1.34
CA TYR A 130 -8.13 -0.51 -0.58
C TYR A 130 -7.11 -1.54 -1.03
N LYS A 131 -6.42 -2.15 -0.08
CA LYS A 131 -5.66 -3.38 -0.31
C LYS A 131 -6.64 -4.54 -0.31
N VAL A 132 -6.59 -5.35 -1.36
CA VAL A 132 -7.51 -6.46 -1.56
C VAL A 132 -6.91 -7.74 -0.99
N GLY A 133 -7.58 -8.32 -0.01
CA GLY A 133 -7.26 -9.60 0.59
C GLY A 133 -8.36 -10.63 0.35
N GLU A 134 -8.13 -11.85 0.79
CA GLU A 134 -9.13 -12.90 0.71
C GLU A 134 -10.29 -12.60 1.67
N ASN A 135 -11.49 -12.43 1.11
CA ASN A 135 -12.72 -12.10 1.84
C ASN A 135 -12.68 -10.79 2.64
N HIS A 136 -11.72 -9.90 2.38
CA HIS A 136 -11.67 -8.60 3.03
C HIS A 136 -10.99 -7.53 2.16
N LEU A 137 -11.30 -6.27 2.49
CA LEU A 137 -10.57 -5.10 1.99
C LEU A 137 -10.00 -4.35 3.20
N THR A 138 -8.76 -3.90 3.10
CA THR A 138 -8.17 -2.99 4.10
C THR A 138 -8.09 -1.59 3.50
N GLN A 139 -8.81 -0.64 4.07
CA GLN A 139 -8.74 0.75 3.63
C GLN A 139 -7.36 1.33 3.94
N LEU A 140 -6.81 2.05 2.98
CA LEU A 140 -5.50 2.69 3.05
C LEU A 140 -5.66 4.20 3.21
N ASP A 141 -4.59 4.87 3.61
CA ASP A 141 -4.51 6.31 3.58
C ASP A 141 -4.46 6.85 2.12
N LEU A 142 -4.49 8.16 1.96
CA LEU A 142 -4.43 8.80 0.64
C LEU A 142 -3.14 8.48 -0.13
N ASN A 143 -2.06 8.15 0.58
CA ASN A 143 -0.77 7.79 0.00
C ASN A 143 -0.67 6.29 -0.35
N GLY A 144 -1.70 5.50 -0.02
CA GLY A 144 -1.73 4.06 -0.25
C GLY A 144 -0.99 3.25 0.82
N LYS A 145 -0.77 3.81 2.01
CA LYS A 145 -0.18 3.12 3.15
C LYS A 145 -1.27 2.60 4.08
N GLU A 146 -0.97 1.52 4.78
CA GLU A 146 -1.86 0.98 5.81
C GLU A 146 -2.05 1.99 6.95
N ILE A 147 -3.31 2.19 7.36
CA ILE A 147 -3.66 3.03 8.50
C ILE A 147 -3.18 2.32 9.76
N THR A 148 -2.43 3.01 10.59
CA THR A 148 -1.85 2.50 11.83
C THR A 148 -2.53 3.10 13.06
N GLY A 149 -2.24 2.53 14.24
CA GLY A 149 -2.79 3.02 15.51
C GLY A 149 -3.88 2.11 16.09
N PRO A 150 -4.50 2.52 17.21
CA PRO A 150 -5.43 1.68 17.96
C PRO A 150 -6.71 1.31 17.20
N ASN A 151 -7.11 2.12 16.23
CA ASN A 151 -8.34 1.94 15.45
C ASN A 151 -8.10 1.27 14.08
N LYS A 152 -6.89 0.75 13.80
CA LYS A 152 -6.55 0.19 12.49
C LYS A 152 -7.51 -0.91 12.01
N ASP A 153 -8.01 -1.73 12.94
CA ASP A 153 -8.88 -2.87 12.61
C ASP A 153 -10.28 -2.42 12.18
N LEU A 154 -10.69 -1.19 12.49
CA LEU A 154 -11.96 -0.60 12.05
C LEU A 154 -11.96 -0.22 10.55
N TYR A 155 -10.80 -0.22 9.92
CA TYR A 155 -10.64 0.02 8.49
C TYR A 155 -10.59 -1.28 7.67
N VAL A 156 -10.89 -2.41 8.29
CA VAL A 156 -10.99 -3.71 7.61
C VAL A 156 -12.46 -4.01 7.30
N PHE A 157 -12.76 -4.04 6.01
CA PHE A 157 -14.07 -4.37 5.46
C PHE A 157 -14.17 -5.86 5.23
N LYS A 158 -15.21 -6.50 5.72
CA LYS A 158 -15.43 -7.94 5.55
C LYS A 158 -16.41 -8.20 4.41
N LYS A 159 -16.12 -9.21 3.60
CA LYS A 159 -17.02 -9.67 2.54
C LYS A 159 -18.30 -10.26 3.16
N LYS A 160 -19.44 -9.94 2.55
CA LYS A 160 -20.76 -10.36 2.98
C LYS A 160 -21.14 -11.72 2.41
#